data_b38303fd1d792e7331cf563de18c6acc
#
_entry.id   b38303fd1d792e7331cf563de18c6acc
#
_cell.length_a   1.000
_cell.length_b   1.000
_cell.length_c   1.000
_cell.angle_alpha   90.00
_cell.angle_beta   90.00
_cell.angle_gamma   90.00
#
_symmetry.space_group_name_H-M   'P 1'
#
loop_
_entity.id
_entity.type
_entity.pdbx_description
1 polymer ?
#
loop_
_entity_poly.entity_id
_entity_poly.type
_entity_poly.pdbx_seq_one_letter_code
_entity_poly.pdbx_strand_id
1 'polypeptide(L)'
;MGSGGAFREVPYMGVIWVVAEAHKRGFWNGNPDWCNLGQGQPEIGEMEGAPERLRSVVIEPEDQAYGPINGTDEMRQAVADHYNRLYRRGKKPYEASNVGIAQGGRLMLSRVFGAVQGRMGYQVPDYTAYQDMMDYASYRLEPMLIPTVEESNFSIPPDKFAEAAKGLDCYLVSNPCNPTGHVIQGDELASYCRTARREDCTLIMDEFYSHFIYEGAQPGSGPVSSAQYVEDPDTDPILVIDGLTKSFRYPGWRLGWVLGPPGVIETLGRAASAIDGGPSRIVQRIALRALEPGYADQETSALREIFVRKRNMMVERLTKMGMRCLPGAATFYVWACVEELPEPLNDGMGMFWAALDRKVMTVPGEFFDVNPGGEREGESPFRQWVRFSFGPSMENVDLGLSRLEDLLRDNS
;
A
#
# COMPACT_ATOMS: atom_id res chain seq x y z
N MET A 1 -18.10 -19.54 -20.07
CA MET A 1 -19.42 -19.14 -20.62
C MET A 1 -19.21 -17.82 -21.32
N GLY A 2 -19.43 -17.75 -22.62
CA GLY A 2 -19.20 -16.51 -23.36
C GLY A 2 -20.11 -15.40 -22.86
N SER A 3 -19.56 -14.41 -22.21
CA SER A 3 -20.20 -13.11 -22.04
C SER A 3 -20.53 -12.59 -23.43
N GLY A 4 -21.77 -12.15 -23.64
CA GLY A 4 -22.15 -11.58 -24.96
C GLY A 4 -21.09 -10.58 -25.40
N GLY A 5 -20.70 -10.61 -26.66
CA GLY A 5 -19.48 -10.04 -27.27
C GLY A 5 -19.10 -8.57 -26.99
N ALA A 6 -19.78 -7.88 -26.06
CA ALA A 6 -19.45 -6.52 -25.62
C ALA A 6 -18.56 -6.48 -24.35
N PHE A 7 -18.41 -7.60 -23.62
CA PHE A 7 -17.60 -7.64 -22.41
C PHE A 7 -16.35 -8.50 -22.63
N ARG A 8 -15.17 -7.92 -22.38
CA ARG A 8 -13.92 -8.67 -22.35
C ARG A 8 -13.82 -9.46 -21.04
N GLU A 9 -13.03 -10.49 -21.04
CA GLU A 9 -12.63 -11.16 -19.81
C GLU A 9 -11.73 -10.20 -18.99
N VAL A 10 -12.07 -10.03 -17.70
CA VAL A 10 -11.28 -9.26 -16.74
C VAL A 10 -10.90 -10.21 -15.61
N PRO A 11 -9.62 -10.61 -15.50
CA PRO A 11 -9.17 -11.48 -14.43
C PRO A 11 -9.19 -10.73 -13.10
N TYR A 12 -9.28 -11.46 -11.99
CA TYR A 12 -9.00 -10.88 -10.69
C TYR A 12 -7.52 -10.54 -10.58
N MET A 13 -7.20 -9.34 -10.08
CA MET A 13 -5.82 -9.01 -9.68
C MET A 13 -5.32 -9.96 -8.57
N GLY A 14 -4.01 -10.22 -8.54
CA GLY A 14 -3.37 -11.28 -7.76
C GLY A 14 -3.88 -11.50 -6.33
N VAL A 15 -3.88 -10.46 -5.46
CA VAL A 15 -4.36 -10.61 -4.06
C VAL A 15 -5.86 -10.92 -4.00
N ILE A 16 -6.67 -10.39 -4.90
CA ILE A 16 -8.11 -10.67 -4.96
C ILE A 16 -8.35 -12.08 -5.50
N TRP A 17 -7.53 -12.55 -6.45
CA TRP A 17 -7.56 -13.93 -6.91
C TRP A 17 -7.28 -14.92 -5.77
N VAL A 18 -6.25 -14.67 -4.94
CA VAL A 18 -5.96 -15.47 -3.74
C VAL A 18 -7.17 -15.58 -2.82
N VAL A 19 -7.85 -14.47 -2.56
CA VAL A 19 -9.06 -14.45 -1.72
C VAL A 19 -10.19 -15.25 -2.38
N ALA A 20 -10.39 -15.13 -3.70
CA ALA A 20 -11.40 -15.87 -4.44
C ALA A 20 -11.15 -17.38 -4.39
N GLU A 21 -9.91 -17.84 -4.51
CA GLU A 21 -9.54 -19.26 -4.39
C GLU A 21 -9.77 -19.79 -2.96
N ALA A 22 -9.47 -18.98 -1.94
CA ALA A 22 -9.78 -19.33 -0.56
C ALA A 22 -11.30 -19.43 -0.30
N HIS A 23 -12.10 -18.51 -0.85
CA HIS A 23 -13.58 -18.59 -0.75
C HIS A 23 -14.15 -19.88 -1.35
N LYS A 24 -13.61 -20.38 -2.46
CA LYS A 24 -14.01 -21.67 -3.05
C LYS A 24 -13.77 -22.85 -2.09
N ARG A 25 -12.88 -22.69 -1.10
CA ARG A 25 -12.54 -23.70 -0.07
C ARG A 25 -13.14 -23.40 1.30
N GLY A 26 -14.09 -22.46 1.38
CA GLY A 26 -14.84 -22.16 2.61
C GLY A 26 -14.23 -21.06 3.49
N PHE A 27 -13.29 -20.27 2.96
CA PHE A 27 -12.86 -19.05 3.63
C PHE A 27 -13.98 -18.00 3.64
N TRP A 28 -14.10 -17.30 4.76
CA TRP A 28 -14.83 -16.04 4.89
C TRP A 28 -14.17 -15.18 5.96
N ASN A 29 -14.32 -13.87 5.86
CA ASN A 29 -13.68 -12.94 6.81
C ASN A 29 -14.19 -13.18 8.25
N GLY A 30 -13.27 -13.55 9.14
CA GLY A 30 -13.59 -13.90 10.53
C GLY A 30 -13.76 -15.40 10.76
N ASN A 31 -13.57 -16.26 9.75
CA ASN A 31 -13.54 -17.70 9.94
C ASN A 31 -12.34 -18.11 10.81
N PRO A 32 -12.56 -18.64 12.06
CA PRO A 32 -11.47 -18.96 12.97
C PRO A 32 -10.60 -20.13 12.50
N ASP A 33 -11.12 -20.93 11.56
CA ASP A 33 -10.38 -22.06 11.00
C ASP A 33 -9.31 -21.64 9.98
N TRP A 34 -9.29 -20.38 9.57
CA TRP A 34 -8.42 -19.88 8.52
C TRP A 34 -7.37 -18.91 9.05
N CYS A 35 -6.17 -19.04 8.54
CA CYS A 35 -5.06 -18.12 8.79
C CYS A 35 -4.82 -17.25 7.56
N ASN A 36 -5.15 -15.96 7.67
CA ASN A 36 -5.06 -15.05 6.53
C ASN A 36 -3.69 -14.35 6.48
N LEU A 37 -2.64 -15.09 6.13
CA LEU A 37 -1.29 -14.55 5.92
C LEU A 37 -1.09 -14.02 4.49
N GLY A 38 -2.17 -13.85 3.72
CA GLY A 38 -2.14 -13.38 2.33
C GLY A 38 -2.67 -11.96 2.15
N GLN A 39 -3.86 -11.68 2.66
CA GLN A 39 -4.52 -10.41 2.42
C GLN A 39 -3.82 -9.24 3.11
N GLY A 40 -3.69 -8.12 2.40
CA GLY A 40 -3.13 -6.89 2.95
C GLY A 40 -4.12 -6.15 3.86
N GLN A 41 -4.55 -6.78 4.95
CA GLN A 41 -5.46 -6.19 5.92
C GLN A 41 -4.84 -6.30 7.32
N PRO A 42 -4.62 -5.16 8.03
CA PRO A 42 -4.23 -5.21 9.43
C PRO A 42 -5.42 -5.66 10.27
N GLU A 43 -5.15 -6.19 11.47
CA GLU A 43 -6.21 -6.48 12.45
C GLU A 43 -7.06 -5.23 12.72
N ILE A 44 -8.37 -5.39 12.71
CA ILE A 44 -9.34 -4.29 12.78
C ILE A 44 -9.99 -4.12 14.17
N GLY A 45 -9.77 -5.11 15.05
CA GLY A 45 -10.32 -5.13 16.41
C GLY A 45 -9.60 -4.22 17.39
N GLU A 46 -9.92 -4.40 18.65
CA GLU A 46 -9.15 -3.80 19.76
C GLU A 46 -7.70 -4.33 19.70
N MET A 47 -6.77 -3.48 20.06
CA MET A 47 -5.34 -3.81 20.09
C MET A 47 -4.72 -3.17 21.32
N GLU A 48 -3.81 -3.88 22.00
CA GLU A 48 -3.14 -3.41 23.20
C GLU A 48 -2.48 -2.04 22.96
N GLY A 49 -2.73 -1.09 23.85
CA GLY A 49 -2.18 0.27 23.76
C GLY A 49 -2.84 1.20 22.74
N ALA A 50 -3.64 0.67 21.82
CA ALA A 50 -4.37 1.49 20.85
C ALA A 50 -5.58 2.21 21.48
N PRO A 51 -6.04 3.31 20.87
CA PRO A 51 -7.27 3.95 21.32
C PRO A 51 -8.49 3.05 21.03
N GLU A 52 -9.59 3.27 21.77
CA GLU A 52 -10.85 2.60 21.47
C GLU A 52 -11.27 2.79 20.00
N ARG A 53 -11.80 1.72 19.41
CA ARG A 53 -12.30 1.78 18.03
C ARG A 53 -13.49 2.72 17.92
N LEU A 54 -13.47 3.58 16.92
CA LEU A 54 -14.59 4.47 16.62
C LEU A 54 -15.76 3.64 16.06
N ARG A 55 -16.89 3.65 16.77
CA ARG A 55 -18.04 2.77 16.49
C ARG A 55 -19.31 3.52 16.13
N SER A 56 -19.33 4.84 16.29
CA SER A 56 -20.53 5.65 16.07
C SER A 56 -20.20 7.03 15.53
N VAL A 57 -21.13 7.57 14.76
CA VAL A 57 -21.12 8.94 14.26
C VAL A 57 -22.56 9.47 14.25
N VAL A 58 -22.73 10.73 14.59
CA VAL A 58 -24.01 11.40 14.42
C VAL A 58 -24.14 11.81 12.96
N ILE A 59 -25.25 11.40 12.34
CA ILE A 59 -25.56 11.75 10.94
C ILE A 59 -26.49 12.95 10.96
N GLU A 60 -26.03 14.06 10.41
CA GLU A 60 -26.80 15.29 10.30
C GLU A 60 -27.58 15.34 8.98
N PRO A 61 -28.63 16.18 8.87
CA PRO A 61 -29.36 16.31 7.62
C PRO A 61 -28.50 16.62 6.39
N GLU A 62 -27.46 17.41 6.56
CA GLU A 62 -26.53 17.81 5.49
C GLU A 62 -25.72 16.62 4.96
N ASP A 63 -25.53 15.57 5.76
CA ASP A 63 -24.79 14.37 5.35
C ASP A 63 -25.57 13.51 4.34
N GLN A 64 -26.89 13.79 4.16
CA GLN A 64 -27.73 13.15 3.16
C GLN A 64 -27.54 13.73 1.75
N ALA A 65 -26.97 14.92 1.64
CA ALA A 65 -26.73 15.59 0.37
C ALA A 65 -25.37 15.21 -0.23
N TYR A 66 -25.21 15.45 -1.54
CA TYR A 66 -23.89 15.38 -2.17
C TYR A 66 -22.91 16.33 -1.49
N GLY A 67 -21.69 15.86 -1.28
CA GLY A 67 -20.59 16.69 -0.81
C GLY A 67 -19.74 17.23 -1.95
N PRO A 68 -18.75 18.09 -1.62
CA PRO A 68 -17.74 18.52 -2.58
C PRO A 68 -16.94 17.31 -3.10
N ILE A 69 -16.62 17.30 -4.40
CA ILE A 69 -15.95 16.17 -5.07
C ILE A 69 -14.57 15.86 -4.47
N ASN A 70 -13.83 16.90 -4.04
CA ASN A 70 -12.54 16.75 -3.38
C ASN A 70 -12.62 16.55 -1.86
N GLY A 71 -13.83 16.36 -1.30
CA GLY A 71 -14.07 16.23 0.12
C GLY A 71 -14.46 17.54 0.79
N THR A 72 -15.00 17.45 2.01
CA THR A 72 -15.40 18.62 2.81
C THR A 72 -14.17 19.43 3.23
N ASP A 73 -14.32 20.73 3.40
CA ASP A 73 -13.22 21.63 3.78
C ASP A 73 -12.65 21.23 5.16
N GLU A 74 -13.52 20.78 6.10
CA GLU A 74 -13.08 20.32 7.41
C GLU A 74 -12.19 19.09 7.30
N MET A 75 -12.55 18.11 6.44
CA MET A 75 -11.76 16.90 6.28
C MET A 75 -10.44 17.18 5.57
N ARG A 76 -10.45 18.02 4.55
CA ARG A 76 -9.25 18.45 3.82
C ARG A 76 -8.30 19.21 4.75
N GLN A 77 -8.83 20.14 5.57
CA GLN A 77 -8.03 20.86 6.55
C GLN A 77 -7.48 19.93 7.63
N ALA A 78 -8.26 18.97 8.15
CA ALA A 78 -7.80 18.01 9.14
C ALA A 78 -6.63 17.15 8.62
N VAL A 79 -6.65 16.75 7.34
CA VAL A 79 -5.52 16.06 6.71
C VAL A 79 -4.31 16.99 6.60
N ALA A 80 -4.50 18.23 6.13
CA ALA A 80 -3.41 19.23 6.05
C ALA A 80 -2.77 19.46 7.41
N ASP A 81 -3.56 19.66 8.46
CA ASP A 81 -3.08 19.86 9.83
C ASP A 81 -2.32 18.66 10.37
N HIS A 82 -2.80 17.43 10.09
CA HIS A 82 -2.13 16.20 10.47
C HIS A 82 -0.72 16.12 9.85
N TYR A 83 -0.58 16.38 8.55
CA TYR A 83 0.71 16.38 7.86
C TYR A 83 1.61 17.56 8.29
N ASN A 84 1.04 18.74 8.51
CA ASN A 84 1.78 19.90 9.01
C ASN A 84 2.38 19.63 10.39
N ARG A 85 1.59 19.02 11.28
CA ARG A 85 2.04 18.66 12.63
C ARG A 85 3.19 17.65 12.60
N LEU A 86 3.11 16.63 11.74
CA LEU A 86 4.08 15.55 11.68
C LEU A 86 5.35 15.92 10.90
N TYR A 87 5.20 16.62 9.78
CA TYR A 87 6.28 16.72 8.79
C TYR A 87 6.70 18.15 8.43
N ARG A 88 5.90 19.18 8.78
CA ARG A 88 6.09 20.53 8.25
C ARG A 88 6.48 21.58 9.28
N ARG A 89 6.99 21.19 10.44
CA ARG A 89 7.43 22.15 11.47
C ARG A 89 8.48 23.10 10.93
N GLY A 90 8.20 24.42 10.97
CA GLY A 90 9.08 25.46 10.44
C GLY A 90 9.16 25.56 8.91
N LYS A 91 8.27 24.88 8.20
CA LYS A 91 8.14 24.93 6.73
C LYS A 91 6.80 25.54 6.32
N LYS A 92 6.67 25.94 5.05
CA LYS A 92 5.39 26.35 4.47
C LYS A 92 4.37 25.22 4.66
N PRO A 93 3.23 25.47 5.32
CA PRO A 93 2.25 24.41 5.60
C PRO A 93 1.48 24.03 4.33
N TYR A 94 0.89 22.84 4.35
CA TYR A 94 -0.23 22.50 3.48
C TYR A 94 -1.49 23.22 3.95
N GLU A 95 -2.35 23.55 3.01
CA GLU A 95 -3.70 24.08 3.23
C GLU A 95 -4.74 23.08 2.69
N ALA A 96 -6.02 23.31 2.98
CA ALA A 96 -7.11 22.48 2.44
C ALA A 96 -7.08 22.40 0.90
N SER A 97 -6.60 23.44 0.21
CA SER A 97 -6.43 23.48 -1.25
C SER A 97 -5.41 22.45 -1.78
N ASN A 98 -4.47 22.04 -0.94
CA ASN A 98 -3.46 21.03 -1.27
C ASN A 98 -3.96 19.58 -1.08
N VAL A 99 -5.21 19.38 -0.64
CA VAL A 99 -5.72 18.06 -0.25
C VAL A 99 -6.93 17.66 -1.08
N GLY A 100 -6.93 16.42 -1.58
CA GLY A 100 -8.10 15.77 -2.17
C GLY A 100 -8.46 14.51 -1.41
N ILE A 101 -9.76 14.27 -1.19
CA ILE A 101 -10.29 13.09 -0.50
C ILE A 101 -11.00 12.18 -1.49
N ALA A 102 -10.81 10.84 -1.36
CA ALA A 102 -11.50 9.83 -2.17
C ALA A 102 -12.01 8.67 -1.33
N GLN A 103 -12.84 7.81 -1.95
CA GLN A 103 -13.36 6.59 -1.34
C GLN A 103 -12.28 5.49 -1.27
N GLY A 104 -11.19 5.76 -0.52
CA GLY A 104 -10.04 4.88 -0.31
C GLY A 104 -8.97 5.02 -1.39
N GLY A 105 -7.79 4.43 -1.13
CA GLY A 105 -6.60 4.59 -1.95
C GLY A 105 -6.77 4.15 -3.40
N ARG A 106 -7.51 3.08 -3.66
CA ARG A 106 -7.72 2.62 -5.05
C ARG A 106 -8.44 3.66 -5.90
N LEU A 107 -9.50 4.28 -5.37
CA LEU A 107 -10.18 5.34 -6.12
C LEU A 107 -9.33 6.60 -6.21
N MET A 108 -8.52 6.91 -5.19
CA MET A 108 -7.54 7.99 -5.32
C MET A 108 -6.53 7.71 -6.44
N LEU A 109 -5.93 6.52 -6.48
CA LEU A 109 -5.06 6.09 -7.58
C LEU A 109 -5.81 6.13 -8.93
N SER A 110 -7.07 5.65 -8.99
CA SER A 110 -7.87 5.73 -10.22
C SER A 110 -8.07 7.16 -10.72
N ARG A 111 -8.23 8.14 -9.81
CA ARG A 111 -8.28 9.57 -10.18
C ARG A 111 -6.93 10.04 -10.74
N VAL A 112 -5.80 9.62 -10.11
CA VAL A 112 -4.45 9.92 -10.58
C VAL A 112 -4.26 9.34 -11.98
N PHE A 113 -4.53 8.03 -12.17
CA PHE A 113 -4.49 7.38 -13.49
C PHE A 113 -5.50 7.97 -14.48
N GLY A 114 -6.59 8.56 -13.98
CA GLY A 114 -7.56 9.32 -14.79
C GLY A 114 -7.02 10.64 -15.34
N ALA A 115 -5.94 11.18 -14.75
CA ALA A 115 -5.43 12.51 -15.02
C ALA A 115 -4.00 12.55 -15.58
N VAL A 116 -3.13 11.58 -15.21
CA VAL A 116 -1.74 11.51 -15.69
C VAL A 116 -1.64 11.07 -17.13
N GLN A 117 -0.58 11.48 -17.80
CA GLN A 117 -0.24 11.10 -19.18
C GLN A 117 1.28 11.08 -19.38
N GLY A 118 1.74 10.51 -20.49
CA GLY A 118 3.14 10.47 -20.85
C GLY A 118 3.88 9.26 -20.30
N ARG A 119 5.17 9.38 -20.09
CA ARG A 119 6.06 8.29 -19.66
C ARG A 119 6.04 8.14 -18.13
N MET A 120 5.44 7.03 -17.67
CA MET A 120 5.35 6.71 -16.25
C MET A 120 6.38 5.67 -15.84
N GLY A 121 7.35 6.06 -15.03
CA GLY A 121 8.27 5.14 -14.40
C GLY A 121 7.59 4.30 -13.32
N TYR A 122 7.95 3.03 -13.23
CA TYR A 122 7.55 2.12 -12.17
C TYR A 122 8.65 1.09 -11.89
N GLN A 123 8.58 0.42 -10.76
CA GLN A 123 9.51 -0.64 -10.38
C GLN A 123 8.80 -1.97 -10.13
N VAL A 124 9.56 -3.05 -10.04
CA VAL A 124 9.10 -4.36 -9.61
C VAL A 124 10.06 -4.95 -8.57
N PRO A 125 9.58 -5.68 -7.54
CA PRO A 125 8.17 -5.95 -7.27
C PRO A 125 7.48 -4.71 -6.68
N ASP A 126 6.19 -4.52 -6.97
CA ASP A 126 5.39 -3.46 -6.35
C ASP A 126 3.90 -3.87 -6.30
N TYR A 127 3.03 -2.96 -5.88
CA TYR A 127 1.62 -3.23 -5.63
C TYR A 127 0.88 -3.71 -6.88
N THR A 128 0.30 -4.90 -6.78
CA THR A 128 -0.32 -5.65 -7.89
C THR A 128 -1.36 -4.88 -8.69
N ALA A 129 -2.08 -3.92 -8.07
CA ALA A 129 -3.12 -3.16 -8.76
C ALA A 129 -2.59 -2.10 -9.74
N TYR A 130 -1.29 -1.77 -9.67
CA TYR A 130 -0.71 -0.80 -10.61
C TYR A 130 -0.77 -1.27 -12.05
N GLN A 131 -0.57 -2.57 -12.29
CA GLN A 131 -0.68 -3.16 -13.62
C GLN A 131 -2.04 -2.86 -14.25
N ASP A 132 -3.13 -3.26 -13.61
CA ASP A 132 -4.48 -3.05 -14.14
C ASP A 132 -4.78 -1.57 -14.36
N MET A 133 -4.30 -0.70 -13.45
CA MET A 133 -4.50 0.75 -13.58
C MET A 133 -3.74 1.35 -14.77
N MET A 134 -2.50 0.90 -15.02
CA MET A 134 -1.74 1.29 -16.21
C MET A 134 -2.43 0.79 -17.49
N ASP A 135 -2.92 -0.45 -17.49
CA ASP A 135 -3.64 -1.04 -18.61
C ASP A 135 -4.92 -0.25 -18.95
N TYR A 136 -5.67 0.19 -17.94
CA TYR A 136 -6.84 1.05 -18.16
C TYR A 136 -6.49 2.42 -18.71
N ALA A 137 -5.28 2.90 -18.45
CA ALA A 137 -4.78 4.20 -18.92
C ALA A 137 -3.86 4.11 -20.15
N SER A 138 -3.67 2.93 -20.74
CA SER A 138 -2.68 2.62 -21.79
C SER A 138 -2.77 3.50 -23.04
N TYR A 139 -3.93 4.09 -23.32
CA TYR A 139 -4.10 5.00 -24.48
C TYR A 139 -3.39 6.35 -24.31
N ARG A 140 -2.85 6.67 -23.12
CA ARG A 140 -2.15 7.93 -22.83
C ARG A 140 -0.92 7.77 -21.95
N LEU A 141 -0.68 6.57 -21.41
CA LEU A 141 0.50 6.27 -20.60
C LEU A 141 1.43 5.33 -21.35
N GLU A 142 2.72 5.60 -21.27
CA GLU A 142 3.81 4.73 -21.67
C GLU A 142 4.52 4.23 -20.40
N PRO A 143 4.24 3.00 -19.93
CA PRO A 143 4.89 2.45 -18.74
C PRO A 143 6.39 2.20 -18.99
N MET A 144 7.24 2.68 -18.09
CA MET A 144 8.69 2.57 -18.16
C MET A 144 9.23 1.83 -16.95
N LEU A 145 9.60 0.56 -17.12
CA LEU A 145 10.18 -0.22 -16.03
C LEU A 145 11.58 0.30 -15.68
N ILE A 146 11.80 0.64 -14.42
CA ILE A 146 13.12 0.87 -13.86
C ILE A 146 13.51 -0.40 -13.10
N PRO A 147 14.52 -1.15 -13.59
CA PRO A 147 14.86 -2.45 -13.02
C PRO A 147 15.42 -2.31 -11.61
N THR A 148 15.03 -3.23 -10.74
CA THR A 148 15.55 -3.39 -9.39
C THR A 148 16.30 -4.70 -9.26
N VAL A 149 17.14 -4.83 -8.24
CA VAL A 149 17.88 -6.04 -7.92
C VAL A 149 17.75 -6.39 -6.44
N GLU A 150 17.93 -7.66 -6.11
CA GLU A 150 17.81 -8.16 -4.74
C GLU A 150 18.84 -7.50 -3.80
N GLU A 151 20.06 -7.26 -4.27
CA GLU A 151 21.15 -6.64 -3.50
C GLU A 151 20.79 -5.25 -2.97
N SER A 152 19.87 -4.55 -3.64
CA SER A 152 19.31 -3.28 -3.18
C SER A 152 17.97 -3.44 -2.42
N ASN A 153 17.64 -4.65 -1.99
CA ASN A 153 16.30 -4.98 -1.44
C ASN A 153 15.15 -4.61 -2.39
N PHE A 154 15.37 -4.76 -3.69
CA PHE A 154 14.45 -4.36 -4.75
C PHE A 154 14.04 -2.87 -4.66
N SER A 155 14.98 -2.01 -4.28
CA SER A 155 14.80 -0.56 -4.38
C SER A 155 15.67 0.03 -5.50
N ILE A 156 15.35 1.23 -5.93
CA ILE A 156 16.13 1.96 -6.92
C ILE A 156 17.04 2.92 -6.18
N PRO A 157 18.39 2.78 -6.28
CA PRO A 157 19.32 3.74 -5.67
C PRO A 157 19.08 5.16 -6.19
N PRO A 158 19.32 6.22 -5.38
CA PRO A 158 19.04 7.62 -5.74
C PRO A 158 19.73 8.10 -7.02
N ASP A 159 20.93 7.61 -7.32
CA ASP A 159 21.67 7.93 -8.54
C ASP A 159 21.00 7.30 -9.78
N LYS A 160 20.50 6.06 -9.65
CA LYS A 160 19.75 5.38 -10.71
C LYS A 160 18.39 6.03 -10.95
N PHE A 161 17.69 6.41 -9.88
CA PHE A 161 16.46 7.18 -10.01
C PHE A 161 16.71 8.53 -10.70
N ALA A 162 17.80 9.24 -10.33
CA ALA A 162 18.14 10.51 -10.94
C ALA A 162 18.49 10.41 -12.44
N GLU A 163 19.01 9.27 -12.88
CA GLU A 163 19.24 8.99 -14.30
C GLU A 163 17.92 8.69 -15.03
N ALA A 164 17.10 7.82 -14.48
CA ALA A 164 15.82 7.42 -15.07
C ALA A 164 14.84 8.60 -15.18
N ALA A 165 14.74 9.44 -14.13
CA ALA A 165 13.81 10.55 -14.05
C ALA A 165 13.97 11.58 -15.18
N LYS A 166 15.14 11.71 -15.80
CA LYS A 166 15.38 12.61 -16.95
C LYS A 166 14.49 12.35 -18.16
N GLY A 167 13.87 11.19 -18.24
CA GLY A 167 13.04 10.84 -19.37
C GLY A 167 11.60 10.49 -18.96
N LEU A 168 11.20 10.78 -17.74
CA LEU A 168 9.89 10.45 -17.20
C LEU A 168 9.05 11.70 -16.96
N ASP A 169 7.75 11.62 -17.27
CA ASP A 169 6.78 12.63 -16.87
C ASP A 169 6.32 12.41 -15.42
N CYS A 170 6.27 11.14 -14.98
CA CYS A 170 5.97 10.80 -13.61
C CYS A 170 6.61 9.47 -13.19
N TYR A 171 6.74 9.26 -11.87
CA TYR A 171 7.21 8.02 -11.27
C TYR A 171 6.28 7.60 -10.14
N LEU A 172 5.79 6.36 -10.19
CA LEU A 172 4.91 5.76 -9.19
C LEU A 172 5.65 4.71 -8.38
N VAL A 173 5.54 4.79 -7.05
CA VAL A 173 6.14 3.81 -6.14
C VAL A 173 5.36 3.73 -4.83
N SER A 174 5.22 2.52 -4.28
CA SER A 174 4.77 2.34 -2.90
C SER A 174 5.93 2.56 -1.92
N ASN A 175 5.75 3.43 -0.95
CA ASN A 175 6.77 3.72 0.08
C ASN A 175 6.16 3.90 1.47
N PRO A 176 6.34 2.95 2.38
CA PRO A 176 7.09 1.69 2.27
C PRO A 176 6.53 0.71 1.23
N CYS A 177 7.44 -0.06 0.62
CA CYS A 177 7.12 -0.92 -0.51
C CYS A 177 6.32 -2.17 -0.11
N ASN A 178 5.25 -2.41 -0.78
CA ASN A 178 4.52 -3.67 -0.79
C ASN A 178 4.88 -4.44 -2.09
N PRO A 179 5.66 -5.54 -2.04
CA PRO A 179 5.68 -6.53 -0.95
C PRO A 179 6.91 -6.53 -0.06
N THR A 180 8.00 -5.86 -0.41
CA THR A 180 9.34 -6.10 0.14
C THR A 180 9.53 -5.58 1.58
N GLY A 181 8.73 -4.61 2.01
CA GLY A 181 8.93 -3.92 3.27
C GLY A 181 10.12 -2.96 3.27
N HIS A 182 10.73 -2.70 2.10
CA HIS A 182 11.74 -1.65 1.97
C HIS A 182 11.10 -0.27 2.19
N VAL A 183 11.85 0.64 2.79
CA VAL A 183 11.41 2.03 3.00
C VAL A 183 12.47 3.01 2.53
N ILE A 184 12.10 3.86 1.59
CA ILE A 184 12.90 5.01 1.16
C ILE A 184 12.71 6.09 2.22
N GLN A 185 13.77 6.50 2.92
CA GLN A 185 13.69 7.46 4.03
C GLN A 185 14.97 8.29 4.15
N GLY A 186 14.96 9.31 5.01
CA GLY A 186 16.14 10.15 5.27
C GLY A 186 16.68 10.83 4.01
N ASP A 187 18.01 10.78 3.84
CA ASP A 187 18.69 11.42 2.72
C ASP A 187 18.34 10.81 1.36
N GLU A 188 17.98 9.53 1.33
CA GLU A 188 17.50 8.84 0.14
C GLU A 188 16.19 9.45 -0.34
N LEU A 189 15.17 9.55 0.52
CA LEU A 189 13.88 10.16 0.18
C LEU A 189 14.03 11.65 -0.17
N ALA A 190 14.90 12.37 0.56
CA ALA A 190 15.24 13.75 0.22
C ALA A 190 15.85 13.87 -1.19
N SER A 191 16.69 12.91 -1.60
CA SER A 191 17.27 12.87 -2.94
C SER A 191 16.22 12.62 -4.03
N TYR A 192 15.26 11.71 -3.79
CA TYR A 192 14.13 11.49 -4.70
C TYR A 192 13.32 12.77 -4.92
N CYS A 193 12.97 13.46 -3.83
CA CYS A 193 12.21 14.71 -3.91
C CYS A 193 12.99 15.83 -4.63
N ARG A 194 14.31 15.95 -4.41
CA ARG A 194 15.16 16.91 -5.14
C ARG A 194 15.25 16.58 -6.63
N THR A 195 15.35 15.30 -6.96
CA THR A 195 15.40 14.84 -8.36
C THR A 195 14.06 15.12 -9.05
N ALA A 196 12.93 14.82 -8.42
CA ALA A 196 11.61 15.11 -8.96
C ALA A 196 11.46 16.60 -9.35
N ARG A 197 11.86 17.52 -8.46
CA ARG A 197 11.85 18.96 -8.76
C ARG A 197 12.79 19.36 -9.90
N ARG A 198 14.01 18.83 -9.89
CA ARG A 198 15.03 19.20 -10.89
C ARG A 198 14.65 18.74 -12.30
N GLU A 199 14.06 17.56 -12.41
CA GLU A 199 13.72 16.95 -13.71
C GLU A 199 12.26 17.22 -14.12
N ASP A 200 11.50 17.95 -13.31
CA ASP A 200 10.04 18.18 -13.50
C ASP A 200 9.24 16.87 -13.66
N CYS A 201 9.68 15.83 -12.94
CA CYS A 201 9.07 14.51 -12.92
C CYS A 201 8.11 14.40 -11.73
N THR A 202 6.83 14.21 -11.97
CA THR A 202 5.86 14.06 -10.89
C THR A 202 6.09 12.79 -10.10
N LEU A 203 6.52 12.93 -8.83
CA LEU A 203 6.73 11.80 -7.91
C LEU A 203 5.41 11.44 -7.24
N ILE A 204 4.88 10.26 -7.55
CA ILE A 204 3.62 9.74 -6.99
C ILE A 204 3.97 8.70 -5.92
N MET A 205 3.86 9.12 -4.65
CA MET A 205 4.22 8.32 -3.48
C MET A 205 2.97 7.69 -2.87
N ASP A 206 2.81 6.38 -3.03
CA ASP A 206 1.78 5.58 -2.35
C ASP A 206 2.29 5.22 -0.95
N GLU A 207 1.89 6.03 0.06
CA GLU A 207 2.43 5.97 1.42
C GLU A 207 1.50 5.26 2.42
N PHE A 208 0.63 4.35 1.98
CA PHE A 208 -0.34 3.67 2.85
C PHE A 208 0.29 2.91 4.02
N TYR A 209 1.59 2.61 3.96
CA TYR A 209 2.32 1.93 5.04
C TYR A 209 3.23 2.86 5.85
N SER A 210 3.11 4.17 5.70
CA SER A 210 3.95 5.21 6.30
C SER A 210 4.11 5.09 7.82
N HIS A 211 3.11 4.56 8.53
CA HIS A 211 3.13 4.37 9.99
C HIS A 211 3.78 3.05 10.44
N PHE A 212 3.96 2.07 9.54
CA PHE A 212 4.55 0.75 9.84
C PHE A 212 6.07 0.77 9.63
N ILE A 213 6.78 1.56 10.41
CA ILE A 213 8.24 1.68 10.35
C ILE A 213 8.84 1.07 11.61
N TYR A 214 9.76 0.11 11.47
CA TYR A 214 10.35 -0.65 12.58
C TYR A 214 11.84 -0.40 12.75
N GLU A 215 12.57 -0.09 11.67
CA GLU A 215 14.00 0.14 11.66
C GLU A 215 14.33 1.50 11.04
N GLY A 216 15.44 2.11 11.48
CA GLY A 216 15.84 3.44 11.02
C GLY A 216 15.02 4.58 11.63
N ALA A 217 13.88 4.27 12.25
CA ALA A 217 13.13 5.26 13.01
C ALA A 217 13.85 5.57 14.32
N GLN A 218 14.29 6.82 14.51
CA GLN A 218 14.77 7.29 15.82
C GLN A 218 13.65 7.10 16.85
N PRO A 219 13.97 6.78 18.13
CA PRO A 219 12.96 6.79 19.20
C PRO A 219 12.22 8.13 19.19
N GLY A 220 10.89 8.09 19.04
CA GLY A 220 10.05 9.28 18.90
C GLY A 220 10.00 9.91 17.50
N SER A 221 10.62 9.30 16.47
CA SER A 221 10.40 9.71 15.10
C SER A 221 8.97 9.37 14.67
N GLY A 222 8.32 10.29 13.96
CA GLY A 222 7.01 10.09 13.37
C GLY A 222 6.99 9.04 12.25
N PRO A 223 5.85 8.83 11.60
CA PRO A 223 5.78 8.10 10.35
C PRO A 223 6.70 8.72 9.29
N VAL A 224 7.08 7.93 8.27
CA VAL A 224 7.89 8.42 7.14
C VAL A 224 6.98 8.94 6.04
N SER A 225 7.28 10.12 5.51
CA SER A 225 6.55 10.69 4.36
C SER A 225 7.43 11.63 3.54
N SER A 226 7.26 11.61 2.22
CA SER A 226 7.83 12.57 1.29
C SER A 226 7.35 14.01 1.55
N ALA A 227 6.21 14.19 2.23
CA ALA A 227 5.73 15.49 2.70
C ALA A 227 6.77 16.27 3.53
N GLN A 228 7.69 15.56 4.19
CA GLN A 228 8.79 16.16 4.93
C GLN A 228 9.76 16.91 3.99
N TYR A 229 9.91 16.49 2.75
CA TYR A 229 10.92 16.99 1.79
C TYR A 229 10.32 17.85 0.68
N VAL A 230 9.01 18.08 0.70
CA VAL A 230 8.36 19.11 -0.12
C VAL A 230 8.85 20.47 0.34
N GLU A 231 9.31 21.32 -0.58
CA GLU A 231 9.76 22.69 -0.29
C GLU A 231 8.59 23.65 -0.38
N ASP A 232 7.91 23.66 -1.51
CA ASP A 232 6.68 24.43 -1.72
C ASP A 232 5.48 23.51 -2.04
N PRO A 233 4.49 23.41 -1.12
CA PRO A 233 3.28 22.61 -1.34
C PRO A 233 2.45 22.99 -2.58
N ASP A 234 2.61 24.21 -3.07
CA ASP A 234 1.82 24.72 -4.18
C ASP A 234 2.43 24.42 -5.56
N THR A 235 3.72 24.07 -5.60
CA THR A 235 4.44 23.92 -6.88
C THR A 235 5.28 22.65 -7.02
N ASP A 236 5.71 22.04 -5.90
CA ASP A 236 6.55 20.85 -5.98
C ASP A 236 5.81 19.69 -6.65
N PRO A 237 6.39 18.99 -7.65
CA PRO A 237 5.74 17.91 -8.35
C PRO A 237 5.74 16.60 -7.53
N ILE A 238 5.22 16.66 -6.30
CA ILE A 238 5.18 15.53 -5.36
C ILE A 238 3.75 15.31 -4.90
N LEU A 239 3.23 14.12 -5.17
CA LEU A 239 1.92 13.67 -4.70
C LEU A 239 2.12 12.63 -3.61
N VAL A 240 1.51 12.87 -2.45
CA VAL A 240 1.49 11.93 -1.32
C VAL A 240 0.11 11.32 -1.21
N ILE A 241 0.00 9.99 -1.38
CA ILE A 241 -1.27 9.26 -1.31
C ILE A 241 -1.26 8.38 -0.06
N ASP A 242 -2.25 8.53 0.81
CA ASP A 242 -2.40 7.73 2.03
C ASP A 242 -3.88 7.66 2.44
N GLY A 243 -4.20 7.12 3.60
CA GLY A 243 -5.57 7.04 4.09
C GLY A 243 -5.73 6.20 5.36
N LEU A 244 -6.98 6.01 5.75
CA LEU A 244 -7.32 5.29 6.97
C LEU A 244 -7.18 3.77 6.86
N THR A 245 -6.93 3.24 5.66
CA THR A 245 -6.99 1.80 5.35
C THR A 245 -5.99 0.97 6.16
N LYS A 246 -4.75 1.43 6.26
CA LYS A 246 -3.66 0.67 6.89
C LYS A 246 -3.26 1.31 8.22
N SER A 247 -2.76 2.52 8.18
CA SER A 247 -2.18 3.22 9.34
C SER A 247 -3.15 3.44 10.50
N PHE A 248 -4.46 3.50 10.21
CA PHE A 248 -5.51 3.65 11.23
C PHE A 248 -6.37 2.39 11.40
N ARG A 249 -6.07 1.33 10.68
CA ARG A 249 -6.76 0.03 10.72
C ARG A 249 -8.29 0.11 10.45
N TYR A 250 -8.71 1.01 9.51
CA TYR A 250 -10.09 1.14 9.05
C TYR A 250 -10.25 0.83 7.55
N PRO A 251 -9.88 -0.37 7.08
CA PRO A 251 -9.95 -0.71 5.65
C PRO A 251 -11.38 -0.65 5.10
N GLY A 252 -12.38 -0.96 5.92
CA GLY A 252 -13.78 -0.96 5.53
C GLY A 252 -14.41 0.43 5.35
N TRP A 253 -13.80 1.50 5.92
CA TRP A 253 -14.35 2.84 5.81
C TRP A 253 -14.15 3.46 4.43
N ARG A 254 -13.22 2.90 3.67
CA ARG A 254 -12.96 3.40 2.32
C ARG A 254 -12.71 4.90 2.28
N LEU A 255 -11.73 5.40 3.01
CA LEU A 255 -11.31 6.79 2.96
C LEU A 255 -9.80 6.90 2.78
N GLY A 256 -9.40 7.67 1.78
CA GLY A 256 -8.02 8.00 1.46
C GLY A 256 -7.92 9.44 0.98
N TRP A 257 -6.71 9.95 0.91
CA TRP A 257 -6.40 11.30 0.49
C TRP A 257 -5.16 11.36 -0.38
N VAL A 258 -5.01 12.49 -1.06
CA VAL A 258 -3.79 12.90 -1.75
C VAL A 258 -3.43 14.31 -1.30
N LEU A 259 -2.13 14.56 -1.10
CA LEU A 259 -1.58 15.91 -0.94
C LEU A 259 -0.73 16.25 -2.16
N GLY A 260 -0.80 17.51 -2.60
CA GLY A 260 -0.03 18.02 -3.74
C GLY A 260 -0.41 19.45 -4.13
N PRO A 261 0.13 19.96 -5.22
CA PRO A 261 -0.19 21.31 -5.70
C PRO A 261 -1.67 21.51 -5.98
N PRO A 262 -2.27 22.67 -5.61
CA PRO A 262 -3.70 22.92 -5.75
C PRO A 262 -4.24 22.73 -7.18
N GLY A 263 -3.46 23.08 -8.20
CA GLY A 263 -3.84 22.87 -9.60
C GLY A 263 -3.95 21.39 -9.97
N VAL A 264 -3.09 20.53 -9.38
CA VAL A 264 -3.17 19.08 -9.55
C VAL A 264 -4.40 18.55 -8.79
N ILE A 265 -4.62 18.98 -7.54
CA ILE A 265 -5.81 18.57 -6.75
C ILE A 265 -7.11 18.91 -7.49
N GLU A 266 -7.18 20.09 -8.11
CA GLU A 266 -8.33 20.46 -8.92
C GLU A 266 -8.50 19.53 -10.14
N THR A 267 -7.40 19.19 -10.82
CA THR A 267 -7.41 18.25 -11.96
C THR A 267 -7.91 16.87 -11.54
N LEU A 268 -7.45 16.36 -10.39
CA LEU A 268 -7.94 15.09 -9.83
C LEU A 268 -9.43 15.16 -9.46
N GLY A 269 -9.91 16.31 -8.98
CA GLY A 269 -11.34 16.57 -8.74
C GLY A 269 -12.16 16.52 -10.02
N ARG A 270 -11.63 17.05 -11.13
CA ARG A 270 -12.29 16.97 -12.45
C ARG A 270 -12.36 15.52 -12.93
N ALA A 271 -11.29 14.73 -12.77
CA ALA A 271 -11.32 13.29 -13.06
C ALA A 271 -12.35 12.56 -12.18
N ALA A 272 -12.40 12.88 -10.88
CA ALA A 272 -13.35 12.32 -9.93
C ALA A 272 -14.81 12.56 -10.33
N SER A 273 -15.12 13.67 -11.00
CA SER A 273 -16.50 13.97 -11.44
C SER A 273 -17.07 12.91 -12.39
N ALA A 274 -16.20 12.21 -13.13
CA ALA A 274 -16.59 11.11 -14.02
C ALA A 274 -16.36 9.73 -13.40
N ILE A 275 -15.41 9.60 -12.46
CA ILE A 275 -15.00 8.29 -11.91
C ILE A 275 -15.88 7.86 -10.73
N ASP A 276 -16.07 8.73 -9.72
CA ASP A 276 -16.68 8.30 -8.45
C ASP A 276 -17.61 9.33 -7.79
N GLY A 277 -17.67 10.56 -8.27
CA GLY A 277 -18.58 11.61 -7.77
C GLY A 277 -18.25 12.16 -6.39
N GLY A 278 -17.14 11.73 -5.76
CA GLY A 278 -16.68 12.23 -4.47
C GLY A 278 -16.89 11.29 -3.27
N PRO A 279 -16.28 11.60 -2.11
CA PRO A 279 -16.31 10.77 -0.92
C PRO A 279 -17.59 10.91 -0.09
N SER A 280 -17.95 9.88 0.68
CA SER A 280 -19.06 9.89 1.63
C SER A 280 -18.86 10.96 2.72
N ARG A 281 -19.84 11.83 2.93
CA ARG A 281 -19.82 12.83 4.01
C ARG A 281 -19.83 12.19 5.40
N ILE A 282 -20.62 11.12 5.57
CA ILE A 282 -20.71 10.37 6.84
C ILE A 282 -19.35 9.79 7.23
N VAL A 283 -18.64 9.19 6.27
CA VAL A 283 -17.31 8.64 6.54
C VAL A 283 -16.30 9.74 6.84
N GLN A 284 -16.35 10.86 6.15
CA GLN A 284 -15.48 12.00 6.46
C GLN A 284 -15.73 12.52 7.87
N ARG A 285 -16.97 12.63 8.32
CA ARG A 285 -17.34 13.10 9.67
C ARG A 285 -16.74 12.22 10.78
N ILE A 286 -16.84 10.90 10.66
CA ILE A 286 -16.22 10.01 11.66
C ILE A 286 -14.68 10.02 11.54
N ALA A 287 -14.13 10.20 10.35
CA ALA A 287 -12.70 10.22 10.08
C ALA A 287 -11.98 11.41 10.75
N LEU A 288 -12.67 12.54 10.95
CA LEU A 288 -12.10 13.67 11.69
C LEU A 288 -11.58 13.27 13.07
N ARG A 289 -12.30 12.39 13.78
CA ARG A 289 -11.87 11.88 15.08
C ARG A 289 -10.62 11.00 15.01
N ALA A 290 -10.45 10.24 13.93
CA ALA A 290 -9.26 9.41 13.75
C ALA A 290 -8.00 10.26 13.53
N LEU A 291 -8.14 11.49 13.00
CA LEU A 291 -7.03 12.42 12.77
C LEU A 291 -6.76 13.35 13.96
N GLU A 292 -7.55 13.30 15.03
CA GLU A 292 -7.23 14.01 16.27
C GLU A 292 -5.83 13.59 16.77
N PRO A 293 -4.93 14.54 17.12
CA PRO A 293 -3.56 14.22 17.46
C PRO A 293 -3.41 13.12 18.51
N GLY A 294 -4.21 13.15 19.59
CA GLY A 294 -4.16 12.15 20.65
C GLY A 294 -4.53 10.76 20.15
N TYR A 295 -5.57 10.64 19.31
CA TYR A 295 -6.00 9.38 18.72
C TYR A 295 -4.95 8.84 17.74
N ALA A 296 -4.51 9.69 16.81
CA ALA A 296 -3.57 9.28 15.76
C ALA A 296 -2.20 8.86 16.32
N ASP A 297 -1.68 9.58 17.32
CA ASP A 297 -0.38 9.29 17.93
C ASP A 297 -0.43 8.00 18.76
N GLN A 298 -1.51 7.79 19.51
CA GLN A 298 -1.72 6.57 20.29
C GLN A 298 -1.85 5.34 19.38
N GLU A 299 -2.65 5.44 18.30
CA GLU A 299 -2.79 4.37 17.30
C GLU A 299 -1.44 4.01 16.67
N THR A 300 -0.66 5.02 16.24
CA THR A 300 0.66 4.84 15.63
C THR A 300 1.63 4.16 16.59
N SER A 301 1.66 4.58 17.86
CA SER A 301 2.56 4.02 18.88
C SER A 301 2.26 2.54 19.13
N ALA A 302 0.99 2.22 19.38
CA ALA A 302 0.53 0.85 19.64
C ALA A 302 0.76 -0.05 18.42
N LEU A 303 0.46 0.46 17.23
CA LEU A 303 0.67 -0.26 15.98
C LEU A 303 2.13 -0.69 15.81
N ARG A 304 3.08 0.22 16.02
CA ARG A 304 4.51 -0.09 15.91
C ARG A 304 4.95 -1.13 16.92
N GLU A 305 4.53 -0.98 18.18
CA GLU A 305 4.89 -1.91 19.25
C GLU A 305 4.38 -3.34 18.98
N ILE A 306 3.13 -3.49 18.58
CA ILE A 306 2.52 -4.79 18.31
C ILE A 306 3.07 -5.41 17.04
N PHE A 307 3.16 -4.61 15.96
CA PHE A 307 3.55 -5.15 14.66
C PHE A 307 5.04 -5.51 14.56
N VAL A 308 5.92 -4.83 15.29
CA VAL A 308 7.33 -5.26 15.36
C VAL A 308 7.47 -6.64 16.04
N ARG A 309 6.66 -6.94 17.05
CA ARG A 309 6.64 -8.27 17.70
C ARG A 309 6.18 -9.36 16.71
N LYS A 310 5.11 -9.09 15.96
CA LYS A 310 4.59 -10.01 14.91
C LYS A 310 5.61 -10.24 13.81
N ARG A 311 6.25 -9.15 13.32
CA ARG A 311 7.32 -9.23 12.32
C ARG A 311 8.46 -10.13 12.78
N ASN A 312 8.98 -9.89 13.97
CA ASN A 312 10.13 -10.63 14.46
C ASN A 312 9.81 -12.12 14.62
N MET A 313 8.64 -12.47 15.15
CA MET A 313 8.16 -13.85 15.24
C MET A 313 8.06 -14.49 13.85
N MET A 314 7.45 -13.80 12.87
CA MET A 314 7.28 -14.34 11.53
C MET A 314 8.64 -14.55 10.83
N VAL A 315 9.52 -13.56 10.84
CA VAL A 315 10.86 -13.66 10.24
C VAL A 315 11.67 -14.80 10.87
N GLU A 316 11.68 -14.90 12.19
CA GLU A 316 12.39 -15.98 12.91
C GLU A 316 11.89 -17.36 12.48
N ARG A 317 10.57 -17.56 12.45
CA ARG A 317 9.98 -18.86 12.13
C ARG A 317 10.14 -19.23 10.66
N LEU A 318 9.89 -18.30 9.72
CA LEU A 318 10.10 -18.54 8.29
C LEU A 318 11.58 -18.86 7.98
N THR A 319 12.52 -18.17 8.63
CA THR A 319 13.96 -18.47 8.50
C THR A 319 14.30 -19.86 9.02
N LYS A 320 13.74 -20.28 10.17
CA LYS A 320 13.92 -21.64 10.71
C LYS A 320 13.33 -22.71 9.80
N MET A 321 12.31 -22.39 9.02
CA MET A 321 11.73 -23.26 8.01
C MET A 321 12.60 -23.37 6.73
N GLY A 322 13.72 -22.66 6.65
CA GLY A 322 14.62 -22.68 5.49
C GLY A 322 14.31 -21.62 4.42
N MET A 323 13.42 -20.68 4.70
CA MET A 323 13.13 -19.59 3.77
C MET A 323 14.13 -18.45 3.95
N ARG A 324 14.57 -17.84 2.85
CA ARG A 324 15.41 -16.65 2.86
C ARG A 324 14.54 -15.39 2.88
N CYS A 325 14.40 -14.80 4.07
CA CYS A 325 13.57 -13.61 4.28
C CYS A 325 14.38 -12.34 3.98
N LEU A 326 13.81 -11.38 3.22
CA LEU A 326 14.35 -10.04 3.18
C LEU A 326 14.03 -9.30 4.48
N PRO A 327 14.99 -8.54 5.02
CA PRO A 327 14.80 -7.75 6.24
C PRO A 327 13.95 -6.52 5.92
N GLY A 328 12.65 -6.68 5.84
CA GLY A 328 11.72 -5.56 5.68
C GLY A 328 11.77 -4.64 6.90
N ALA A 329 12.16 -3.38 6.70
CA ALA A 329 12.20 -2.37 7.76
C ALA A 329 10.81 -1.77 8.05
N ALA A 330 9.82 -2.09 7.23
CA ALA A 330 8.50 -1.48 7.26
C ALA A 330 7.39 -2.42 6.74
N THR A 331 6.17 -1.94 6.64
CA THR A 331 4.92 -2.63 6.24
C THR A 331 4.47 -3.67 7.28
N PHE A 332 3.54 -4.54 6.93
CA PHE A 332 3.22 -5.75 7.71
C PHE A 332 3.35 -7.01 6.85
N TYR A 333 4.41 -7.04 6.03
CA TYR A 333 4.75 -8.17 5.16
C TYR A 333 6.16 -8.65 5.39
N VAL A 334 6.37 -9.96 5.18
CA VAL A 334 7.67 -10.58 4.96
C VAL A 334 7.71 -11.04 3.52
N TRP A 335 8.73 -10.62 2.78
CA TRP A 335 9.04 -11.08 1.44
C TRP A 335 10.10 -12.16 1.53
N ALA A 336 9.73 -13.41 1.24
CA ALA A 336 10.57 -14.56 1.47
C ALA A 336 10.76 -15.38 0.19
N CYS A 337 12.00 -15.78 -0.09
CA CYS A 337 12.35 -16.73 -1.13
C CYS A 337 12.23 -18.16 -0.58
N VAL A 338 11.56 -19.02 -1.34
CA VAL A 338 11.28 -20.43 -0.99
C VAL A 338 12.11 -21.42 -1.81
N GLU A 339 13.04 -20.95 -2.62
CA GLU A 339 13.84 -21.74 -3.58
C GLU A 339 14.49 -22.99 -2.98
N GLU A 340 14.93 -22.91 -1.72
CA GLU A 340 15.63 -23.99 -1.02
C GLU A 340 14.71 -25.03 -0.35
N LEU A 341 13.40 -24.82 -0.44
CA LEU A 341 12.44 -25.77 0.12
C LEU A 341 12.28 -27.00 -0.79
N PRO A 342 11.77 -28.13 -0.27
CA PRO A 342 11.47 -29.30 -1.11
C PRO A 342 10.32 -29.03 -2.08
N GLU A 343 10.35 -29.69 -3.25
CA GLU A 343 9.21 -29.62 -4.19
C GLU A 343 7.92 -30.20 -3.57
N PRO A 344 6.75 -29.60 -3.82
CA PRO A 344 6.48 -28.43 -4.69
C PRO A 344 6.59 -27.08 -3.98
N LEU A 345 7.13 -27.01 -2.76
CA LEU A 345 7.12 -25.83 -1.90
C LEU A 345 8.22 -24.80 -2.29
N ASN A 346 9.15 -25.18 -3.17
CA ASN A 346 10.22 -24.33 -3.69
C ASN A 346 9.78 -23.34 -4.79
N ASP A 347 8.49 -23.23 -4.99
CA ASP A 347 7.84 -22.36 -5.98
C ASP A 347 6.69 -21.61 -5.32
N GLY A 348 6.52 -20.33 -5.64
CA GLY A 348 5.50 -19.47 -5.00
C GLY A 348 4.07 -19.98 -5.18
N MET A 349 3.72 -20.48 -6.37
CA MET A 349 2.41 -21.07 -6.62
C MET A 349 2.25 -22.43 -5.95
N GLY A 350 3.30 -23.27 -5.96
CA GLY A 350 3.31 -24.55 -5.25
C GLY A 350 3.10 -24.35 -3.74
N MET A 351 3.85 -23.43 -3.14
CA MET A 351 3.67 -23.03 -1.73
C MET A 351 2.26 -22.51 -1.46
N PHE A 352 1.71 -21.67 -2.34
CA PHE A 352 0.35 -21.15 -2.19
C PHE A 352 -0.69 -22.28 -2.13
N TRP A 353 -0.68 -23.20 -3.08
CA TRP A 353 -1.66 -24.29 -3.12
C TRP A 353 -1.54 -25.21 -1.92
N ALA A 354 -0.33 -25.60 -1.56
CA ALA A 354 -0.08 -26.46 -0.40
C ALA A 354 -0.49 -25.79 0.93
N ALA A 355 -0.18 -24.50 1.10
CA ALA A 355 -0.62 -23.72 2.26
C ALA A 355 -2.15 -23.55 2.31
N LEU A 356 -2.78 -23.33 1.15
CA LEU A 356 -4.24 -23.16 1.04
C LEU A 356 -4.99 -24.44 1.47
N ASP A 357 -4.46 -25.63 1.15
CA ASP A 357 -5.01 -26.92 1.60
C ASP A 357 -4.89 -27.11 3.13
N ARG A 358 -3.97 -26.37 3.78
CA ARG A 358 -3.86 -26.26 5.25
C ARG A 358 -4.62 -25.07 5.82
N LYS A 359 -5.50 -24.43 5.02
CA LYS A 359 -6.26 -23.23 5.40
C LYS A 359 -5.36 -22.04 5.79
N VAL A 360 -4.21 -21.91 5.15
CA VAL A 360 -3.30 -20.77 5.28
C VAL A 360 -3.25 -20.04 3.93
N MET A 361 -3.58 -18.76 3.91
CA MET A 361 -3.46 -17.92 2.73
C MET A 361 -2.08 -17.29 2.68
N THR A 362 -1.42 -17.33 1.53
CA THR A 362 -0.19 -16.60 1.20
C THR A 362 -0.37 -15.91 -0.14
N VAL A 363 0.57 -15.11 -0.60
CA VAL A 363 0.50 -14.52 -1.96
C VAL A 363 1.75 -14.87 -2.74
N PRO A 364 1.60 -15.58 -3.88
CA PRO A 364 2.72 -15.87 -4.78
C PRO A 364 3.41 -14.58 -5.24
N GLY A 365 4.73 -14.64 -5.34
CA GLY A 365 5.55 -13.48 -5.69
C GLY A 365 5.32 -12.95 -7.09
N GLU A 366 5.02 -13.84 -8.03
CA GLU A 366 4.74 -13.46 -9.42
C GLU A 366 3.61 -12.44 -9.58
N PHE A 367 2.70 -12.35 -8.61
CA PHE A 367 1.63 -11.34 -8.64
C PHE A 367 2.12 -9.91 -8.39
N PHE A 368 3.34 -9.74 -7.91
CA PHE A 368 3.96 -8.42 -7.70
C PHE A 368 4.89 -8.01 -8.86
N ASP A 369 4.97 -8.86 -9.88
CA ASP A 369 5.66 -8.58 -11.13
C ASP A 369 4.77 -7.75 -12.05
N VAL A 370 4.61 -6.48 -11.71
CA VAL A 370 3.79 -5.51 -12.44
C VAL A 370 4.26 -5.45 -13.89
N ASN A 371 3.46 -5.97 -14.83
CA ASN A 371 3.76 -6.12 -16.25
C ASN A 371 2.62 -5.58 -17.14
N PRO A 372 2.49 -4.25 -17.24
CA PRO A 372 1.44 -3.63 -18.03
C PRO A 372 1.44 -4.12 -19.48
N GLY A 373 0.26 -4.42 -20.02
CA GLY A 373 0.09 -4.97 -21.36
C GLY A 373 0.61 -6.40 -21.56
N GLY A 374 1.21 -7.02 -20.53
CA GLY A 374 1.87 -8.32 -20.69
C GLY A 374 3.10 -8.26 -21.61
N GLU A 375 3.77 -7.12 -21.71
CA GLU A 375 4.84 -6.87 -22.71
C GLU A 375 6.14 -7.63 -22.41
N ARG A 376 6.40 -7.98 -21.14
CA ARG A 376 7.55 -8.81 -20.77
C ARG A 376 7.17 -10.28 -20.90
N GLU A 377 7.89 -10.98 -21.74
CA GLU A 377 7.75 -12.43 -21.97
C GLU A 377 8.60 -13.24 -20.96
N GLY A 378 8.21 -14.48 -20.72
CA GLY A 378 8.94 -15.43 -19.87
C GLY A 378 8.36 -15.57 -18.46
N GLU A 379 9.08 -16.33 -17.64
CA GLU A 379 8.70 -16.55 -16.24
C GLU A 379 9.02 -15.30 -15.40
N SER A 380 8.18 -15.03 -14.40
CA SER A 380 8.43 -13.95 -13.45
C SER A 380 9.72 -14.16 -12.66
N PRO A 381 10.56 -13.13 -12.48
CA PRO A 381 11.73 -13.20 -11.61
C PRO A 381 11.37 -13.45 -10.14
N PHE A 382 10.09 -13.30 -9.78
CA PHE A 382 9.58 -13.51 -8.43
C PHE A 382 8.85 -14.85 -8.28
N ARG A 383 8.99 -15.79 -9.21
CA ARG A 383 8.36 -17.10 -9.16
C ARG A 383 8.65 -17.86 -7.86
N GLN A 384 9.87 -17.74 -7.35
CA GLN A 384 10.29 -18.41 -6.11
C GLN A 384 10.08 -17.55 -4.84
N TRP A 385 9.40 -16.43 -4.97
CA TRP A 385 9.10 -15.54 -3.85
C TRP A 385 7.66 -15.70 -3.37
N VAL A 386 7.46 -15.43 -2.09
CA VAL A 386 6.14 -15.44 -1.45
C VAL A 386 6.04 -14.25 -0.50
N ARG A 387 4.91 -13.57 -0.53
CA ARG A 387 4.58 -12.56 0.47
C ARG A 387 3.75 -13.19 1.59
N PHE A 388 4.25 -13.09 2.82
CA PHE A 388 3.55 -13.44 4.04
C PHE A 388 3.11 -12.18 4.78
N SER A 389 1.84 -12.11 5.19
CA SER A 389 1.27 -10.98 5.92
C SER A 389 1.20 -11.30 7.41
N PHE A 390 1.78 -10.44 8.26
CA PHE A 390 1.54 -10.47 9.71
C PHE A 390 0.49 -9.40 10.14
N GLY A 391 -0.37 -9.02 9.20
CA GLY A 391 -1.51 -8.13 9.44
C GLY A 391 -2.53 -8.63 10.46
N PRO A 392 -2.91 -9.94 10.47
CA PRO A 392 -3.88 -10.50 11.43
C PRO A 392 -3.43 -10.42 12.89
N SER A 393 -4.30 -10.89 13.82
CA SER A 393 -3.94 -10.99 15.23
C SER A 393 -2.73 -11.90 15.46
N MET A 394 -2.03 -11.73 16.58
CA MET A 394 -0.86 -12.53 16.95
C MET A 394 -1.18 -14.04 16.91
N GLU A 395 -2.35 -14.42 17.44
CA GLU A 395 -2.82 -15.81 17.51
C GLU A 395 -3.05 -16.38 16.10
N ASN A 396 -3.61 -15.58 15.17
CA ASN A 396 -3.85 -16.04 13.81
C ASN A 396 -2.54 -16.20 13.03
N VAL A 397 -1.59 -15.30 13.25
CA VAL A 397 -0.24 -15.38 12.67
C VAL A 397 0.50 -16.62 13.21
N ASP A 398 0.49 -16.83 14.53
CA ASP A 398 1.14 -17.98 15.18
C ASP A 398 0.56 -19.33 14.69
N LEU A 399 -0.77 -19.44 14.64
CA LEU A 399 -1.45 -20.62 14.10
C LEU A 399 -1.09 -20.88 12.64
N GLY A 400 -1.04 -19.82 11.81
CA GLY A 400 -0.67 -19.95 10.42
C GLY A 400 0.76 -20.44 10.23
N LEU A 401 1.70 -19.91 11.00
CA LEU A 401 3.08 -20.34 10.98
C LEU A 401 3.24 -21.80 11.46
N SER A 402 2.48 -22.22 12.50
CA SER A 402 2.49 -23.61 12.95
C SER A 402 2.01 -24.59 11.88
N ARG A 403 0.99 -24.22 11.12
CA ARG A 403 0.50 -25.02 9.98
C ARG A 403 1.51 -25.12 8.82
N LEU A 404 2.28 -24.04 8.60
CA LEU A 404 3.37 -24.08 7.59
C LEU A 404 4.53 -24.96 8.05
N GLU A 405 4.88 -24.97 9.35
CA GLU A 405 5.86 -25.89 9.92
C GLU A 405 5.43 -27.35 9.78
N ASP A 406 4.14 -27.64 10.04
CA ASP A 406 3.57 -28.98 9.83
C ASP A 406 3.60 -29.38 8.34
N LEU A 407 3.26 -28.45 7.44
CA LEU A 407 3.32 -28.66 5.99
C LEU A 407 4.72 -29.05 5.53
N LEU A 408 5.75 -28.34 6.00
CA LEU A 408 7.14 -28.65 5.66
C LEU A 408 7.56 -30.02 6.20
N ARG A 409 7.19 -30.35 7.43
CA ARG A 409 7.49 -31.66 8.04
C ARG A 409 6.90 -32.82 7.26
N ASP A 410 5.71 -32.65 6.70
CA ASP A 410 5.02 -33.66 5.90
C ASP A 410 5.62 -33.83 4.48
N ASN A 411 6.45 -32.87 4.03
CA ASN A 411 7.09 -32.87 2.69
C ASN A 411 8.63 -33.00 2.76
N SER A 412 9.23 -33.26 3.94
CA SER A 412 10.67 -33.39 4.15
C SER A 412 11.20 -34.83 4.04
#